data_1bd5a1a3c61044eaed40aecc08f49f2c
#
_entry.id   1bd5a1a3c61044eaed40aecc08f49f2c
#
_cell.length_a   1.000
_cell.length_b   1.000
_cell.length_c   1.000
_cell.angle_alpha   90.00
_cell.angle_beta   90.00
_cell.angle_gamma   90.00
#
_symmetry.space_group_name_H-M   'P 1'
#
loop_
_entity.id
_entity.type
_entity.pdbx_description
1 polymer ?
#
loop_
_entity_poly.entity_id
_entity_poly.type
_entity_poly.pdbx_seq_one_letter_code
_entity_poly.pdbx_strand_id
1 'polypeptide(L)'
;MNEIRIRDIVQAALLVAGEPLTLERLESLFADEARPGREELLQALDDIRDTCNEGPLELQCIEKAYRLQTRAEYAPWLNRLFAERPARYSRAVLETLAVIAYRQPTTRGEIEAIRGVAVSSDIIKTLVSREWIRQVGTKEVPGRPALYGTTRAFLEHFNLTSLGELPPLSELRIAADDEASQALVPMGEPMGPEATESEATESEEGGSKEIL
;
A
#
# COMPACT_ATOMS: atom_id res chain seq x y z
N MET A 1 -3.11 17.22 38.67
CA MET A 1 -3.68 16.51 37.53
C MET A 1 -2.84 16.97 36.35
N ASN A 2 -2.17 16.01 35.63
CA ASN A 2 -1.44 16.39 34.41
C ASN A 2 -2.47 16.84 33.36
N GLU A 3 -2.40 18.09 32.95
CA GLU A 3 -3.17 18.60 31.83
C GLU A 3 -2.74 17.80 30.58
N ILE A 4 -3.65 17.05 29.99
CA ILE A 4 -3.39 16.29 28.75
C ILE A 4 -3.16 17.32 27.65
N ARG A 5 -1.99 17.30 27.05
CA ARG A 5 -1.61 18.24 26.00
C ARG A 5 -2.14 17.80 24.65
N ILE A 6 -2.46 18.73 23.77
CA ILE A 6 -2.89 18.48 22.37
C ILE A 6 -1.90 17.54 21.70
N ARG A 7 -0.59 17.75 21.86
CA ARG A 7 0.47 16.90 21.33
C ARG A 7 0.31 15.44 21.74
N ASP A 8 0.03 15.16 23.02
CA ASP A 8 -0.04 13.80 23.54
C ASP A 8 -1.27 13.05 22.99
N ILE A 9 -2.40 13.78 22.82
CA ILE A 9 -3.62 13.24 22.18
C ILE A 9 -3.34 12.91 20.70
N VAL A 10 -2.74 13.85 19.97
CA VAL A 10 -2.40 13.67 18.55
C VAL A 10 -1.43 12.50 18.36
N GLN A 11 -0.38 12.40 19.17
CA GLN A 11 0.58 11.30 19.12
C GLN A 11 -0.09 9.95 19.40
N ALA A 12 -0.94 9.86 20.40
CA ALA A 12 -1.70 8.65 20.72
C ALA A 12 -2.62 8.24 19.56
N ALA A 13 -3.32 9.22 18.96
CA ALA A 13 -4.19 8.97 17.81
C ALA A 13 -3.41 8.42 16.60
N LEU A 14 -2.26 9.02 16.27
CA LEU A 14 -1.41 8.58 15.19
C LEU A 14 -0.86 7.15 15.40
N LEU A 15 -0.57 6.77 16.65
CA LEU A 15 -0.12 5.42 17.00
C LEU A 15 -1.22 4.37 16.82
N VAL A 16 -2.46 4.71 17.14
CA VAL A 16 -3.58 3.76 17.14
C VAL A 16 -4.27 3.66 15.78
N ALA A 17 -4.24 4.72 14.98
CA ALA A 17 -5.01 4.80 13.74
C ALA A 17 -4.63 3.75 12.70
N GLY A 18 -3.35 3.34 12.63
CA GLY A 18 -2.85 2.40 11.61
C GLY A 18 -2.88 2.92 10.17
N GLU A 19 -3.44 4.12 9.96
CA GLU A 19 -3.58 4.82 8.67
C GLU A 19 -3.16 6.28 8.81
N PRO A 20 -2.78 6.96 7.70
CA PRO A 20 -2.47 8.39 7.75
C PRO A 20 -3.71 9.23 8.09
N LEU A 21 -3.60 10.13 9.06
CA LEU A 21 -4.66 11.04 9.50
C LEU A 21 -4.48 12.44 8.91
N THR A 22 -5.55 13.00 8.32
CA THR A 22 -5.57 14.41 7.89
C THR A 22 -5.74 15.36 9.07
N LEU A 23 -5.43 16.64 8.87
CA LEU A 23 -5.65 17.65 9.92
C LEU A 23 -7.11 17.70 10.35
N GLU A 24 -8.07 17.61 9.40
CA GLU A 24 -9.50 17.62 9.70
C GLU A 24 -9.89 16.41 10.58
N ARG A 25 -9.26 15.25 10.35
CA ARG A 25 -9.48 14.06 11.17
C ARG A 25 -8.90 14.21 12.56
N LEU A 26 -7.73 14.86 12.68
CA LEU A 26 -7.13 15.19 13.98
C LEU A 26 -7.94 16.22 14.74
N GLU A 27 -8.46 17.27 14.08
CA GLU A 27 -9.37 18.26 14.67
C GLU A 27 -10.64 17.58 15.23
N SER A 28 -11.17 16.59 14.54
CA SER A 28 -12.40 15.89 14.96
C SER A 28 -12.25 15.03 16.22
N LEU A 29 -11.04 14.84 16.73
CA LEU A 29 -10.80 14.15 18.02
C LEU A 29 -11.22 14.98 19.22
N PHE A 30 -11.31 16.30 19.05
CA PHE A 30 -11.60 17.23 20.12
C PHE A 30 -13.07 17.65 20.09
N ALA A 31 -13.67 17.81 21.28
CA ALA A 31 -15.00 18.37 21.38
C ALA A 31 -15.03 19.81 20.86
N ASP A 32 -16.18 20.27 20.33
CA ASP A 32 -16.30 21.59 19.70
C ASP A 32 -15.82 22.74 20.58
N GLU A 33 -16.01 22.64 21.89
CA GLU A 33 -15.61 23.64 22.88
C GLU A 33 -14.10 23.68 23.15
N ALA A 34 -13.38 22.59 22.88
CA ALA A 34 -11.96 22.42 23.13
C ALA A 34 -11.16 22.12 21.85
N ARG A 35 -11.75 22.42 20.67
CA ARG A 35 -11.14 22.14 19.38
C ARG A 35 -9.95 23.05 19.14
N PRO A 36 -8.72 22.49 18.98
CA PRO A 36 -7.55 23.28 18.69
C PRO A 36 -7.63 23.91 17.31
N GLY A 37 -7.02 25.07 17.18
CA GLY A 37 -6.83 25.71 15.88
C GLY A 37 -5.85 24.95 15.01
N ARG A 38 -5.91 25.19 13.69
CA ARG A 38 -5.01 24.55 12.71
C ARG A 38 -3.53 24.76 13.04
N GLU A 39 -3.17 25.95 13.53
CA GLU A 39 -1.79 26.31 13.90
C GLU A 39 -1.31 25.50 15.11
N GLU A 40 -2.19 25.31 16.10
CA GLU A 40 -1.87 24.53 17.30
C GLU A 40 -1.65 23.03 16.97
N LEU A 41 -2.43 22.48 16.02
CA LEU A 41 -2.23 21.12 15.55
C LEU A 41 -0.93 20.97 14.75
N LEU A 42 -0.59 21.93 13.90
CA LEU A 42 0.68 21.92 13.17
C LEU A 42 1.87 22.03 14.13
N GLN A 43 1.78 22.88 15.15
CA GLN A 43 2.81 22.96 16.19
C GLN A 43 2.94 21.64 16.95
N ALA A 44 1.82 21.00 17.31
CA ALA A 44 1.84 19.71 17.97
C ALA A 44 2.49 18.60 17.11
N LEU A 45 2.27 18.63 15.78
CA LEU A 45 2.89 17.70 14.84
C LEU A 45 4.40 17.96 14.68
N ASP A 46 4.82 19.22 14.67
CA ASP A 46 6.25 19.58 14.66
C ASP A 46 6.95 19.15 15.95
N ASP A 47 6.33 19.37 17.12
CA ASP A 47 6.84 18.90 18.42
C ASP A 47 6.97 17.35 18.46
N ILE A 48 6.02 16.62 17.84
CA ILE A 48 6.09 15.16 17.70
C ILE A 48 7.25 14.77 16.80
N ARG A 49 7.41 15.45 15.66
CA ARG A 49 8.52 15.20 14.72
C ARG A 49 9.87 15.36 15.42
N ASP A 50 10.04 16.46 16.15
CA ASP A 50 11.29 16.74 16.87
C ASP A 50 11.56 15.71 17.96
N THR A 51 10.55 15.28 18.68
CA THR A 51 10.67 14.22 19.71
C THR A 51 11.06 12.87 19.07
N CYS A 52 10.61 12.60 17.85
CA CYS A 52 10.89 11.36 17.13
C CYS A 52 12.27 11.37 16.41
N ASN A 53 12.97 12.52 16.32
CA ASN A 53 14.22 12.64 15.56
C ASN A 53 15.32 11.68 16.02
N GLU A 54 15.41 11.36 17.31
CA GLU A 54 16.43 10.47 17.90
C GLU A 54 15.91 9.07 18.22
N GLY A 55 14.63 8.79 17.96
CA GLY A 55 13.96 7.56 18.37
C GLY A 55 13.70 6.56 17.23
N PRO A 56 13.09 5.42 17.54
CA PRO A 56 12.77 4.39 16.54
C PRO A 56 11.57 4.75 15.66
N LEU A 57 10.87 5.82 15.98
CA LEU A 57 9.69 6.31 15.28
C LEU A 57 10.04 7.52 14.39
N GLU A 58 9.26 7.73 13.36
CA GLU A 58 9.28 8.92 12.53
C GLU A 58 7.88 9.38 12.17
N LEU A 59 7.66 10.69 12.12
CA LEU A 59 6.43 11.29 11.64
C LEU A 59 6.56 11.60 10.16
N GLN A 60 5.76 10.91 9.34
CA GLN A 60 5.73 11.10 7.90
C GLN A 60 4.45 11.83 7.47
N CYS A 61 4.57 12.73 6.49
CA CYS A 61 3.45 13.43 5.88
C CYS A 61 3.28 12.93 4.43
N ILE A 62 2.13 12.32 4.13
CA ILE A 62 1.77 11.79 2.81
C ILE A 62 0.55 12.57 2.33
N GLU A 63 0.67 13.37 1.25
CA GLU A 63 -0.44 14.16 0.67
C GLU A 63 -1.29 14.91 1.71
N LYS A 64 -0.68 15.61 2.67
CA LYS A 64 -1.34 16.36 3.75
C LYS A 64 -1.98 15.48 4.86
N ALA A 65 -1.69 14.20 4.90
CA ALA A 65 -2.01 13.36 6.05
C ALA A 65 -0.74 12.88 6.75
N TYR A 66 -0.83 12.66 8.04
CA TYR A 66 0.28 12.36 8.91
C TYR A 66 0.18 10.93 9.42
N ARG A 67 1.31 10.23 9.45
CA ARG A 67 1.43 8.88 10.00
C ARG A 67 2.68 8.78 10.86
N LEU A 68 2.54 8.17 12.03
CA LEU A 68 3.67 7.78 12.85
C LEU A 68 4.04 6.33 12.51
N GLN A 69 5.29 6.10 12.14
CA GLN A 69 5.80 4.81 11.74
C GLN A 69 7.17 4.53 12.32
N THR A 70 7.61 3.27 12.25
CA THR A 70 8.98 2.89 12.60
C THR A 70 9.92 3.21 11.46
N ARG A 71 11.15 3.66 11.79
CA ARG A 71 12.19 3.90 10.79
C ARG A 71 12.58 2.62 10.07
N ALA A 72 12.89 2.74 8.78
CA ALA A 72 13.24 1.62 7.91
C ALA A 72 14.42 0.78 8.42
N GLU A 73 15.36 1.39 9.14
CA GLU A 73 16.52 0.69 9.72
C GLU A 73 16.15 -0.44 10.67
N TYR A 74 14.97 -0.39 11.31
CA TYR A 74 14.48 -1.44 12.22
C TYR A 74 13.76 -2.59 11.51
N ALA A 75 13.47 -2.47 10.20
CA ALA A 75 12.74 -3.48 9.42
C ALA A 75 13.35 -4.91 9.53
N PRO A 76 14.69 -5.13 9.54
CA PRO A 76 15.25 -6.49 9.65
C PRO A 76 14.85 -7.24 10.92
N TRP A 77 14.62 -6.52 12.01
CA TRP A 77 14.16 -7.10 13.29
C TRP A 77 12.65 -7.23 13.34
N LEU A 78 11.92 -6.19 12.92
CA LEU A 78 10.47 -6.13 12.99
C LEU A 78 9.81 -7.16 12.07
N ASN A 79 10.37 -7.43 10.90
CA ASN A 79 9.88 -8.46 9.98
C ASN A 79 9.88 -9.88 10.59
N ARG A 80 10.65 -10.12 11.65
CA ARG A 80 10.64 -11.40 12.38
C ARG A 80 9.43 -11.57 13.29
N LEU A 81 8.75 -10.48 13.65
CA LEU A 81 7.51 -10.53 14.45
C LEU A 81 6.32 -11.01 13.61
N PHE A 82 6.37 -10.80 12.31
CA PHE A 82 5.31 -11.20 11.40
C PHE A 82 5.72 -12.54 10.77
N ALA A 83 5.12 -13.63 11.24
CA ALA A 83 5.43 -15.00 10.81
C ALA A 83 5.05 -15.28 9.34
N GLU A 84 4.25 -14.43 8.73
CA GLU A 84 3.80 -14.56 7.35
C GLU A 84 4.90 -14.13 6.36
N ARG A 85 5.22 -15.03 5.43
CA ARG A 85 6.02 -14.66 4.27
C ARG A 85 5.18 -13.74 3.40
N PRO A 86 5.61 -12.51 3.21
CA PRO A 86 4.84 -11.59 2.39
C PRO A 86 4.68 -12.12 0.97
N ALA A 87 3.49 -11.95 0.41
CA ALA A 87 3.20 -12.31 -0.98
C ALA A 87 4.14 -11.57 -1.93
N ARG A 88 4.77 -12.32 -2.82
CA ARG A 88 5.64 -11.76 -3.84
C ARG A 88 4.82 -11.38 -5.07
N TYR A 89 4.83 -10.11 -5.44
CA TYR A 89 4.24 -9.69 -6.71
C TYR A 89 5.10 -10.19 -7.88
N SER A 90 4.43 -10.58 -8.97
CA SER A 90 5.17 -10.94 -10.16
C SER A 90 5.90 -9.72 -10.72
N ARG A 91 7.05 -9.95 -11.33
CA ARG A 91 7.82 -8.91 -12.02
C ARG A 91 6.96 -8.13 -13.02
N ALA A 92 6.07 -8.81 -13.74
CA ALA A 92 5.15 -8.19 -14.69
C ALA A 92 4.18 -7.18 -14.05
N VAL A 93 3.69 -7.43 -12.82
CA VAL A 93 2.84 -6.51 -12.06
C VAL A 93 3.64 -5.26 -11.67
N LEU A 94 4.85 -5.44 -11.13
CA LEU A 94 5.70 -4.33 -10.68
C LEU A 94 6.19 -3.47 -11.86
N GLU A 95 6.58 -4.06 -12.97
CA GLU A 95 6.96 -3.33 -14.19
C GLU A 95 5.79 -2.51 -14.76
N THR A 96 4.58 -3.08 -14.77
CA THR A 96 3.38 -2.36 -15.22
C THR A 96 3.08 -1.18 -14.29
N LEU A 97 3.14 -1.40 -12.98
CA LEU A 97 2.94 -0.35 -11.98
C LEU A 97 3.98 0.78 -12.13
N ALA A 98 5.25 0.42 -12.31
CA ALA A 98 6.32 1.40 -12.54
C ALA A 98 6.04 2.26 -13.77
N VAL A 99 5.67 1.64 -14.92
CA VAL A 99 5.32 2.43 -16.13
C VAL A 99 4.18 3.40 -15.84
N ILE A 100 3.13 2.97 -15.12
CA ILE A 100 2.03 3.87 -14.75
C ILE A 100 2.54 5.00 -13.86
N ALA A 101 3.31 4.71 -12.81
CA ALA A 101 3.81 5.72 -11.88
C ALA A 101 4.65 6.81 -12.55
N TYR A 102 5.49 6.44 -13.53
CA TYR A 102 6.37 7.39 -14.24
C TYR A 102 5.75 8.08 -15.44
N ARG A 103 4.67 7.52 -16.03
CA ARG A 103 4.10 7.99 -17.31
C ARG A 103 2.66 8.41 -17.23
N GLN A 104 2.06 8.37 -16.06
CA GLN A 104 0.67 8.75 -15.88
C GLN A 104 0.37 10.19 -16.32
N PRO A 105 -0.85 10.44 -16.89
CA PRO A 105 -1.88 9.44 -17.18
C PRO A 105 -1.55 8.62 -18.44
N THR A 106 -1.70 7.29 -18.40
CA THR A 106 -1.31 6.39 -19.49
C THR A 106 -2.38 5.33 -19.75
N THR A 107 -2.47 4.89 -21.02
CA THR A 107 -3.37 3.80 -21.43
C THR A 107 -2.68 2.45 -21.40
N ARG A 108 -3.47 1.36 -21.37
CA ARG A 108 -2.93 0.01 -21.47
C ARG A 108 -2.05 -0.19 -22.72
N GLY A 109 -2.47 0.32 -23.90
CA GLY A 109 -1.69 0.20 -25.12
C GLY A 109 -0.35 0.94 -25.05
N GLU A 110 -0.29 2.10 -24.39
CA GLU A 110 0.96 2.83 -24.16
C GLU A 110 1.88 2.07 -23.21
N ILE A 111 1.33 1.45 -22.16
CA ILE A 111 2.10 0.60 -21.24
C ILE A 111 2.70 -0.59 -22.00
N GLU A 112 1.90 -1.26 -22.86
CA GLU A 112 2.35 -2.37 -23.70
C GLU A 112 3.46 -1.94 -24.66
N ALA A 113 3.33 -0.76 -25.28
CA ALA A 113 4.35 -0.21 -26.16
C ALA A 113 5.69 0.08 -25.44
N ILE A 114 5.64 0.54 -24.20
CA ILE A 114 6.84 0.81 -23.38
C ILE A 114 7.48 -0.50 -22.92
N ARG A 115 6.67 -1.47 -22.48
CA ARG A 115 7.16 -2.76 -21.96
C ARG A 115 7.61 -3.73 -23.08
N GLY A 116 7.14 -3.51 -24.31
CA GLY A 116 7.38 -4.43 -25.42
C GLY A 116 6.61 -5.75 -25.35
N VAL A 117 5.74 -5.92 -24.34
CA VAL A 117 4.92 -7.13 -24.12
C VAL A 117 3.50 -6.77 -23.73
N ALA A 118 2.55 -7.64 -24.06
CA ALA A 118 1.15 -7.46 -23.71
C ALA A 118 0.95 -7.43 -22.19
N VAL A 119 0.03 -6.59 -21.73
CA VAL A 119 -0.38 -6.51 -20.32
C VAL A 119 -1.69 -7.28 -20.17
N SER A 120 -1.72 -8.33 -19.37
CA SER A 120 -2.95 -9.08 -19.11
C SER A 120 -3.98 -8.20 -18.37
N SER A 121 -5.26 -8.49 -18.60
CA SER A 121 -6.34 -7.81 -17.87
C SER A 121 -6.25 -8.04 -16.36
N ASP A 122 -5.68 -9.17 -15.93
CA ASP A 122 -5.58 -9.53 -14.53
C ASP A 122 -4.51 -8.69 -13.81
N ILE A 123 -3.44 -8.27 -14.51
CA ILE A 123 -2.47 -7.31 -13.95
C ILE A 123 -3.17 -5.99 -13.61
N ILE A 124 -3.95 -5.44 -14.55
CA ILE A 124 -4.68 -4.19 -14.32
C ILE A 124 -5.71 -4.37 -13.21
N LYS A 125 -6.48 -5.48 -13.21
CA LYS A 125 -7.43 -5.78 -12.13
C LYS A 125 -6.74 -5.88 -10.77
N THR A 126 -5.60 -6.55 -10.69
CA THR A 126 -4.81 -6.67 -9.46
C THR A 126 -4.39 -5.29 -8.93
N LEU A 127 -3.89 -4.43 -9.81
CA LEU A 127 -3.45 -3.09 -9.42
C LEU A 127 -4.62 -2.20 -8.99
N VAL A 128 -5.78 -2.34 -9.63
CA VAL A 128 -7.02 -1.61 -9.26
C VAL A 128 -7.61 -2.14 -7.96
N SER A 129 -7.67 -3.47 -7.77
CA SER A 129 -8.22 -4.08 -6.55
C SER A 129 -7.40 -3.77 -5.29
N ARG A 130 -6.12 -3.47 -5.46
CA ARG A 130 -5.24 -2.98 -4.39
C ARG A 130 -5.29 -1.46 -4.22
N GLU A 131 -6.11 -0.81 -5.00
CA GLU A 131 -6.23 0.64 -5.00
C GLU A 131 -4.92 1.38 -5.32
N TRP A 132 -3.92 0.72 -5.93
CA TRP A 132 -2.67 1.39 -6.30
C TRP A 132 -2.80 2.24 -7.54
N ILE A 133 -3.71 1.84 -8.45
CA ILE A 133 -4.05 2.62 -9.62
C ILE A 133 -5.57 2.82 -9.71
N ARG A 134 -5.96 3.85 -10.42
CA ARG A 134 -7.36 4.11 -10.77
C ARG A 134 -7.48 4.63 -12.20
N GLN A 135 -8.65 4.51 -12.77
CA GLN A 135 -8.98 5.21 -14.00
C GLN A 135 -9.15 6.70 -13.70
N VAL A 136 -8.35 7.54 -14.35
CA VAL A 136 -8.37 9.00 -14.19
C VAL A 136 -9.09 9.70 -15.34
N GLY A 137 -9.44 8.97 -16.41
CA GLY A 137 -10.16 9.48 -17.58
C GLY A 137 -10.16 8.49 -18.73
N THR A 138 -10.43 8.98 -19.93
CA THR A 138 -10.35 8.26 -21.21
C THR A 138 -9.60 9.11 -22.22
N LYS A 139 -8.81 8.47 -23.08
CA LYS A 139 -8.09 9.15 -24.15
C LYS A 139 -9.04 9.43 -25.33
N GLU A 140 -9.00 10.60 -25.90
CA GLU A 140 -9.84 11.00 -27.03
C GLU A 140 -9.26 10.51 -28.38
N VAL A 141 -9.25 9.18 -28.56
CA VAL A 141 -8.87 8.49 -29.79
C VAL A 141 -9.88 7.38 -30.07
N PRO A 142 -9.93 6.83 -31.29
CA PRO A 142 -10.80 5.70 -31.60
C PRO A 142 -10.65 4.58 -30.57
N GLY A 143 -11.78 4.06 -30.06
CA GLY A 143 -11.81 3.07 -28.98
C GLY A 143 -11.81 3.66 -27.57
N ARG A 144 -11.57 4.99 -27.40
CA ARG A 144 -11.60 5.73 -26.11
C ARG A 144 -11.00 4.94 -24.93
N PRO A 145 -9.74 4.49 -25.00
CA PRO A 145 -9.16 3.66 -23.97
C PRO A 145 -9.06 4.40 -22.64
N ALA A 146 -9.20 3.64 -21.52
CA ALA A 146 -9.06 4.15 -20.18
C ALA A 146 -7.64 4.66 -19.93
N LEU A 147 -7.53 5.80 -19.25
CA LEU A 147 -6.28 6.37 -18.72
C LEU A 147 -6.14 5.99 -17.26
N TYR A 148 -4.99 5.49 -16.90
CA TYR A 148 -4.66 5.06 -15.54
C TYR A 148 -3.66 6.02 -14.90
N GLY A 149 -3.81 6.21 -13.60
CA GLY A 149 -2.88 6.94 -12.75
C GLY A 149 -2.83 6.30 -11.37
N THR A 150 -1.78 6.60 -10.61
CA THR A 150 -1.59 6.14 -9.23
C THR A 150 -2.58 6.81 -8.28
N THR A 151 -2.72 6.26 -7.10
CA THR A 151 -3.60 6.75 -6.03
C THR A 151 -2.78 7.16 -4.82
N ARG A 152 -3.47 7.67 -3.81
CA ARG A 152 -2.88 7.91 -2.51
C ARG A 152 -2.45 6.60 -1.84
N ALA A 153 -3.24 5.51 -1.96
CA ALA A 153 -2.88 4.21 -1.41
C ALA A 153 -1.55 3.67 -2.00
N PHE A 154 -1.24 4.00 -3.27
CA PHE A 154 0.08 3.73 -3.85
C PHE A 154 1.20 4.44 -3.06
N LEU A 155 1.07 5.74 -2.81
CA LEU A 155 2.08 6.49 -2.06
C LEU A 155 2.25 5.96 -0.64
N GLU A 156 1.14 5.68 0.05
CA GLU A 156 1.12 5.11 1.40
C GLU A 156 1.81 3.75 1.46
N HIS A 157 1.54 2.89 0.45
CA HIS A 157 2.08 1.55 0.39
C HIS A 157 3.60 1.54 0.13
N PHE A 158 4.06 2.40 -0.78
CA PHE A 158 5.48 2.52 -1.13
C PHE A 158 6.24 3.52 -0.26
N ASN A 159 5.59 4.04 0.79
CA ASN A 159 6.16 4.98 1.74
C ASN A 159 6.73 6.25 1.07
N LEU A 160 6.00 6.78 0.10
CA LEU A 160 6.35 7.98 -0.64
C LEU A 160 5.51 9.16 -0.15
N THR A 161 6.12 10.33 0.04
CA THR A 161 5.38 11.56 0.36
C THR A 161 4.75 12.16 -0.90
N SER A 162 5.38 11.94 -2.05
CA SER A 162 4.91 12.37 -3.37
C SER A 162 5.54 11.53 -4.48
N LEU A 163 4.99 11.62 -5.69
CA LEU A 163 5.57 10.99 -6.88
C LEU A 163 6.98 11.53 -7.24
N GLY A 164 7.32 12.73 -6.75
CA GLY A 164 8.64 13.32 -6.97
C GLY A 164 9.78 12.58 -6.24
N GLU A 165 9.47 11.72 -5.27
CA GLU A 165 10.45 10.88 -4.57
C GLU A 165 10.78 9.58 -5.31
N LEU A 166 10.07 9.29 -6.42
CA LEU A 166 10.44 8.15 -7.25
C LEU A 166 11.85 8.36 -7.83
N PRO A 167 12.73 7.34 -7.76
CA PRO A 167 14.08 7.42 -8.31
C PRO A 167 14.04 7.77 -9.80
N PRO A 168 14.96 8.59 -10.33
CA PRO A 168 14.99 8.85 -11.75
C PRO A 168 15.22 7.57 -12.55
N LEU A 169 14.56 7.44 -13.73
CA LEU A 169 14.61 6.23 -14.57
C LEU A 169 16.04 5.81 -14.96
N SER A 170 16.99 6.74 -14.94
CA SER A 170 18.41 6.47 -15.18
C SER A 170 19.04 5.59 -14.09
N GLU A 171 18.64 5.76 -12.83
CA GLU A 171 19.17 4.99 -11.71
C GLU A 171 18.57 3.58 -11.65
N LEU A 172 17.31 3.42 -12.07
CA LEU A 172 16.66 2.11 -12.12
C LEU A 172 17.30 1.15 -13.13
N ARG A 173 17.96 1.66 -14.18
CA ARG A 173 18.69 0.84 -15.14
C ARG A 173 19.94 0.20 -14.55
N ILE A 174 20.62 0.90 -13.65
CA ILE A 174 21.83 0.41 -12.98
C ILE A 174 21.48 -0.68 -11.95
N ALA A 175 20.41 -0.47 -11.18
CA ALA A 175 19.93 -1.46 -10.21
C ALA A 175 19.38 -2.74 -10.86
N ALA A 176 18.79 -2.66 -12.05
CA ALA A 176 18.26 -3.84 -12.76
C ALA A 176 19.38 -4.79 -13.29
N ASP A 177 20.57 -4.26 -13.55
CA ASP A 177 21.73 -5.05 -13.99
C ASP A 177 22.46 -5.69 -12.79
N ASP A 178 22.42 -5.06 -11.60
CA ASP A 178 23.06 -5.58 -10.38
C ASP A 178 22.16 -6.49 -9.53
N GLU A 179 20.83 -6.39 -9.63
CA GLU A 179 19.86 -7.09 -8.77
C GLU A 179 19.08 -8.22 -9.45
N ALA A 180 19.57 -8.82 -10.50
CA ALA A 180 18.98 -10.06 -11.04
C ALA A 180 18.88 -11.20 -9.98
N SER A 181 19.37 -10.98 -8.75
CA SER A 181 19.45 -12.01 -7.72
C SER A 181 18.83 -11.69 -6.34
N GLN A 182 18.55 -10.45 -5.95
CA GLN A 182 18.23 -10.20 -4.53
C GLN A 182 17.32 -9.03 -4.27
N ALA A 183 16.18 -8.80 -4.55
CA ALA A 183 15.24 -7.98 -3.74
C ALA A 183 13.80 -8.00 -4.27
N LEU A 184 13.06 -8.97 -3.86
CA LEU A 184 11.61 -8.91 -3.88
C LEU A 184 11.15 -8.39 -2.52
N VAL A 185 10.61 -7.19 -2.50
CA VAL A 185 9.98 -6.60 -1.31
C VAL A 185 8.83 -7.49 -0.86
N PRO A 186 8.83 -7.95 0.38
CA PRO A 186 7.79 -8.82 0.88
C PRO A 186 6.50 -8.05 1.24
N MET A 187 5.36 -8.51 0.75
CA MET A 187 4.06 -7.88 0.95
C MET A 187 2.98 -8.88 1.35
N GLY A 188 2.22 -8.58 2.42
CA GLY A 188 1.17 -9.44 2.95
C GLY A 188 -0.05 -9.61 2.04
N GLU A 189 -0.58 -10.82 1.96
CA GLU A 189 -1.82 -11.14 1.24
C GLU A 189 -3.07 -10.85 2.06
N PRO A 190 -4.18 -10.43 1.44
CA PRO A 190 -5.50 -10.62 2.04
C PRO A 190 -5.91 -12.09 1.84
N MET A 191 -6.26 -12.76 2.93
CA MET A 191 -6.88 -14.09 2.91
C MET A 191 -8.14 -14.07 2.04
N GLY A 192 -8.11 -14.82 0.93
CA GLY A 192 -9.31 -15.21 0.21
C GLY A 192 -10.00 -16.37 0.94
N PRO A 193 -11.33 -16.55 0.79
CA PRO A 193 -12.03 -17.63 1.49
C PRO A 193 -11.56 -18.99 0.97
N GLU A 194 -11.16 -19.85 1.91
CA GLU A 194 -10.91 -21.27 1.66
C GLU A 194 -12.17 -21.93 1.09
N ALA A 195 -12.05 -22.47 -0.12
CA ALA A 195 -13.03 -23.40 -0.64
C ALA A 195 -12.87 -24.73 0.10
N THR A 196 -13.83 -25.04 0.96
CA THR A 196 -13.97 -26.37 1.55
C THR A 196 -14.34 -27.37 0.46
N GLU A 197 -13.38 -28.13 -0.02
CA GLU A 197 -13.64 -29.34 -0.77
C GLU A 197 -14.23 -30.37 0.20
N SER A 198 -15.51 -30.69 0.01
CA SER A 198 -16.17 -31.81 0.64
C SER A 198 -15.72 -33.10 -0.06
N GLU A 199 -14.90 -33.89 0.61
CA GLU A 199 -14.66 -35.28 0.23
C GLU A 199 -15.96 -36.08 0.31
N ALA A 200 -16.45 -36.53 -0.83
CA ALA A 200 -17.45 -37.55 -0.95
C ALA A 200 -16.77 -38.90 -0.77
N THR A 201 -16.96 -39.53 0.40
CA THR A 201 -16.63 -40.92 0.63
C THR A 201 -17.66 -41.82 -0.07
N GLU A 202 -17.23 -42.40 -1.17
CA GLU A 202 -17.89 -43.62 -1.69
C GLU A 202 -17.61 -44.79 -0.76
N SER A 203 -18.64 -45.30 -0.13
CA SER A 203 -18.63 -46.62 0.52
C SER A 203 -19.29 -47.63 -0.42
N GLU A 204 -18.46 -48.44 -1.06
CA GLU A 204 -18.86 -49.72 -1.63
C GLU A 204 -19.25 -50.67 -0.48
N GLU A 205 -20.44 -51.19 -0.49
CA GLU A 205 -20.74 -52.45 0.13
C GLU A 205 -21.28 -53.42 -0.91
N GLY A 206 -20.39 -54.32 -1.19
CA GLY A 206 -20.73 -55.50 -1.97
C GLY A 206 -21.23 -56.62 -1.07
N GLY A 207 -22.12 -57.36 -1.60
CA GLY A 207 -21.98 -58.77 -1.45
C GLY A 207 -23.02 -59.54 -0.69
N SER A 208 -23.69 -60.33 -1.44
CA SER A 208 -23.94 -61.75 -1.25
C SER A 208 -25.16 -62.21 -0.43
N LYS A 209 -26.04 -62.82 -1.19
CA LYS A 209 -26.53 -64.24 -0.99
C LYS A 209 -27.16 -64.47 0.40
N GLU A 210 -28.25 -65.16 0.52
CA GLU A 210 -28.79 -66.41 -0.05
C GLU A 210 -30.12 -66.69 0.60
N ILE A 211 -31.04 -67.34 -0.17
CA ILE A 211 -31.91 -68.48 0.17
C ILE A 211 -33.02 -68.32 1.24
N LEU A 212 -34.20 -68.31 0.85
CA LEU A 212 -35.31 -69.33 0.89
C LEU A 212 -36.65 -68.67 0.62
#